data_a95b31e3bd4870d45ab23fd4cf6572dc
#
_entry.id   a95b31e3bd4870d45ab23fd4cf6572dc
#
_cell.length_a   1.000
_cell.length_b   1.000
_cell.length_c   1.000
_cell.angle_alpha   90.00
_cell.angle_beta   90.00
_cell.angle_gamma   90.00
#
_symmetry.space_group_name_H-M   'P 1'
#
loop_
_entity.id
_entity.type
_entity.pdbx_description
1 polymer ?
#
loop_
_entity_poly.entity_id
_entity_poly.type
_entity_poly.pdbx_seq_one_letter_code
_entity_poly.pdbx_strand_id
1 'polypeptide(L)'
;MFEGFMVNTWIVASIVAVIAGLVGFFVVLRGSAFVAHAVPSGAFAGAAGATLVGTSTLLGLGVFSVLGAIGIGWLGRRGRHDVATALALAFMLALGALFLSMTGEYAPEIDSLLFGEVLGISTTELLPTLALAAACVMAIAVLYRPLMLSSVLSEVAAARGIDVARIEVGFLLVVALATTMTVPVVGALLIFSLMIGPPAAARSFTSRPA
;
A
#
# COMPACT_ATOMS: atom_id res chain seq x y z
N MET A 1 24.73 19.21 -13.25
CA MET A 1 24.94 17.82 -12.79
C MET A 1 23.65 17.19 -12.24
N PHE A 2 22.54 17.92 -12.20
CA PHE A 2 21.18 17.39 -12.00
C PHE A 2 20.45 17.47 -13.35
N GLU A 3 20.70 16.53 -14.22
CA GLU A 3 19.95 16.39 -15.47
C GLU A 3 18.57 15.80 -15.20
N GLY A 4 17.60 16.08 -16.06
CA GLY A 4 16.15 15.88 -15.81
C GLY A 4 15.70 14.56 -15.19
N PHE A 5 16.45 13.49 -15.41
CA PHE A 5 16.24 12.17 -14.84
C PHE A 5 16.39 12.16 -13.29
N MET A 6 17.43 12.82 -12.73
CA MET A 6 17.58 12.89 -11.26
C MET A 6 16.50 13.76 -10.60
N VAL A 7 16.02 14.78 -11.30
CA VAL A 7 14.92 15.61 -10.81
C VAL A 7 13.64 14.79 -10.66
N ASN A 8 13.32 13.95 -11.65
CA ASN A 8 12.15 13.05 -11.58
C ASN A 8 12.26 12.09 -10.40
N THR A 9 13.43 11.48 -10.22
CA THR A 9 13.73 10.59 -9.09
C THR A 9 13.49 11.28 -7.73
N TRP A 10 14.00 12.50 -7.55
CA TRP A 10 13.82 13.26 -6.32
C TRP A 10 12.35 13.62 -6.07
N ILE A 11 11.62 14.03 -7.10
CA ILE A 11 10.19 14.34 -7.00
C ILE A 11 9.42 13.11 -6.56
N VAL A 12 9.60 11.97 -7.25
CA VAL A 12 8.86 10.75 -6.94
C VAL A 12 9.23 10.20 -5.57
N ALA A 13 10.52 10.16 -5.22
CA ALA A 13 10.96 9.71 -3.90
C ALA A 13 10.37 10.56 -2.76
N SER A 14 10.31 11.89 -2.95
CA SER A 14 9.69 12.80 -1.98
C SER A 14 8.19 12.55 -1.82
N ILE A 15 7.49 12.34 -2.93
CA ILE A 15 6.05 12.04 -2.92
C ILE A 15 5.78 10.70 -2.23
N VAL A 16 6.55 9.66 -2.56
CA VAL A 16 6.48 8.34 -1.92
C VAL A 16 6.70 8.46 -0.41
N ALA A 17 7.72 9.20 0.02
CA ALA A 17 8.01 9.40 1.43
C ALA A 17 6.85 10.08 2.17
N VAL A 18 6.25 11.12 1.59
CA VAL A 18 5.10 11.83 2.15
C VAL A 18 3.89 10.90 2.26
N ILE A 19 3.58 10.17 1.20
CA ILE A 19 2.41 9.27 1.18
C ILE A 19 2.62 8.10 2.15
N ALA A 20 3.81 7.49 2.15
CA ALA A 20 4.13 6.44 3.11
C ALA A 20 4.01 6.93 4.56
N GLY A 21 4.45 8.15 4.85
CA GLY A 21 4.29 8.77 6.17
C GLY A 21 2.83 9.02 6.55
N LEU A 22 2.03 9.57 5.64
CA LEU A 22 0.60 9.87 5.87
C LEU A 22 -0.22 8.57 6.08
N VAL A 23 -0.05 7.59 5.19
CA VAL A 23 -0.75 6.30 5.31
C VAL A 23 -0.24 5.54 6.52
N GLY A 24 1.08 5.52 6.71
CA GLY A 24 1.75 4.86 7.83
C GLY A 24 1.33 5.41 9.19
N PHE A 25 1.05 6.70 9.30
CA PHE A 25 0.48 7.28 10.52
C PHE A 25 -0.81 6.56 10.93
N PHE A 26 -1.75 6.35 10.01
CA PHE A 26 -2.98 5.62 10.29
C PHE A 26 -2.75 4.13 10.49
N VAL A 27 -1.80 3.51 9.77
CA VAL A 27 -1.39 2.11 9.99
C VAL A 27 -0.94 1.89 11.43
N VAL A 28 -0.06 2.74 11.94
CA VAL A 28 0.45 2.67 13.32
C VAL A 28 -0.62 3.03 14.34
N LEU A 29 -1.43 4.05 14.06
CA LEU A 29 -2.51 4.49 14.95
C LEU A 29 -3.56 3.38 15.16
N ARG A 30 -3.90 2.65 14.10
CA ARG A 30 -4.88 1.55 14.12
C ARG A 30 -4.30 0.21 14.58
N GLY A 31 -2.99 0.11 14.78
CA GLY A 31 -2.33 -1.15 15.08
C GLY A 31 -2.36 -2.16 13.92
N SER A 32 -2.57 -1.68 12.68
CA SER A 32 -2.75 -2.51 11.48
C SER A 32 -1.43 -2.75 10.73
N ALA A 33 -0.32 -2.93 11.45
CA ALA A 33 1.01 -3.12 10.85
C ALA A 33 1.06 -4.32 9.90
N PHE A 34 0.30 -5.37 10.20
CA PHE A 34 0.24 -6.59 9.38
C PHE A 34 -0.37 -6.32 7.99
N VAL A 35 -1.34 -5.40 7.89
CA VAL A 35 -1.95 -4.96 6.62
C VAL A 35 -0.91 -4.28 5.73
N ALA A 36 -0.06 -3.43 6.31
CA ALA A 36 1.00 -2.74 5.59
C ALA A 36 2.06 -3.71 5.01
N HIS A 37 2.09 -4.96 5.45
CA HIS A 37 2.91 -6.02 4.86
C HIS A 37 2.12 -6.86 3.86
N ALA A 38 0.88 -7.21 4.18
CA ALA A 38 0.07 -8.12 3.37
C ALA A 38 -0.33 -7.52 2.02
N VAL A 39 -0.69 -6.23 1.97
CA VAL A 39 -1.14 -5.57 0.74
C VAL A 39 0.00 -5.43 -0.28
N PRO A 40 1.21 -4.96 0.07
CA PRO A 40 2.35 -4.95 -0.85
C PRO A 40 2.76 -6.35 -1.35
N SER A 41 2.70 -7.36 -0.49
CA SER A 41 2.97 -8.75 -0.90
C SER A 41 1.92 -9.26 -1.90
N GLY A 42 0.67 -8.84 -1.75
CA GLY A 42 -0.40 -9.11 -2.72
C GLY A 42 -0.17 -8.39 -4.06
N ALA A 43 0.30 -7.17 -4.02
CA ALA A 43 0.67 -6.40 -5.20
C ALA A 43 1.73 -7.13 -6.04
N PHE A 44 2.74 -7.71 -5.40
CA PHE A 44 3.75 -8.55 -6.07
C PHE A 44 3.11 -9.72 -6.85
N ALA A 45 2.14 -10.43 -6.26
CA ALA A 45 1.42 -11.49 -6.97
C ALA A 45 0.69 -10.97 -8.21
N GLY A 46 0.12 -9.78 -8.11
CA GLY A 46 -0.53 -9.11 -9.23
C GLY A 46 0.42 -8.75 -10.36
N ALA A 47 1.61 -8.27 -10.02
CA ALA A 47 2.66 -7.99 -10.99
C ALA A 47 3.10 -9.25 -11.73
N ALA A 48 3.40 -10.34 -11.00
CA ALA A 48 3.76 -11.62 -11.58
C ALA A 48 2.65 -12.20 -12.47
N GLY A 49 1.38 -12.04 -12.09
CA GLY A 49 0.24 -12.44 -12.92
C GLY A 49 0.08 -11.59 -14.18
N ALA A 50 0.36 -10.30 -14.10
CA ALA A 50 0.28 -9.39 -15.24
C ALA A 50 1.34 -9.69 -16.30
N THR A 51 2.57 -10.01 -15.90
CA THR A 51 3.65 -10.43 -16.82
C THR A 51 3.29 -11.73 -17.53
N LEU A 52 2.68 -12.68 -16.83
CA LEU A 52 2.25 -13.96 -17.41
C LEU A 52 1.17 -13.78 -18.49
N VAL A 53 0.26 -12.82 -18.30
CA VAL A 53 -0.84 -12.53 -19.26
C VAL A 53 -0.40 -11.52 -20.33
N GLY A 54 0.78 -10.91 -20.21
CA GLY A 54 1.27 -9.88 -21.13
C GLY A 54 0.55 -8.54 -20.98
N THR A 55 0.03 -8.24 -19.80
CA THR A 55 -0.62 -6.96 -19.48
C THR A 55 0.31 -6.03 -18.69
N SER A 56 -0.13 -4.79 -18.51
CA SER A 56 0.65 -3.79 -17.77
C SER A 56 0.83 -4.22 -16.30
N THR A 57 2.07 -4.25 -15.85
CA THR A 57 2.47 -4.58 -14.47
C THR A 57 1.78 -3.69 -13.44
N LEU A 58 1.63 -2.39 -13.74
CA LEU A 58 0.94 -1.43 -12.89
C LEU A 58 -0.55 -1.78 -12.68
N LEU A 59 -1.23 -2.26 -13.73
CA LEU A 59 -2.61 -2.73 -13.63
C LEU A 59 -2.70 -3.98 -12.74
N GLY A 60 -1.80 -4.94 -12.92
CA GLY A 60 -1.73 -6.13 -12.08
C GLY A 60 -1.51 -5.79 -10.61
N LEU A 61 -0.53 -4.93 -10.31
CA LEU A 61 -0.28 -4.39 -8.98
C LEU A 61 -1.55 -3.78 -8.36
N GLY A 62 -2.20 -2.88 -9.10
CA GLY A 62 -3.40 -2.19 -8.64
C GLY A 62 -4.57 -3.13 -8.37
N VAL A 63 -4.88 -4.00 -9.32
CA VAL A 63 -6.00 -4.94 -9.20
C VAL A 63 -5.80 -5.88 -8.00
N PHE A 64 -4.62 -6.48 -7.85
CA PHE A 64 -4.37 -7.41 -6.74
C PHE A 64 -4.26 -6.70 -5.40
N SER A 65 -3.70 -5.49 -5.34
CA SER A 65 -3.71 -4.67 -4.12
C SER A 65 -5.13 -4.38 -3.66
N VAL A 66 -6.02 -3.99 -4.58
CA VAL A 66 -7.43 -3.70 -4.28
C VAL A 66 -8.19 -4.98 -3.89
N LEU A 67 -7.99 -6.08 -4.62
CA LEU A 67 -8.60 -7.37 -4.28
C LEU A 67 -8.13 -7.86 -2.90
N GLY A 68 -6.85 -7.72 -2.60
CA GLY A 68 -6.28 -8.01 -1.27
C GLY A 68 -6.90 -7.17 -0.18
N ALA A 69 -6.99 -5.87 -0.39
CA ALA A 69 -7.61 -4.95 0.54
C ALA A 69 -9.08 -5.29 0.82
N ILE A 70 -9.87 -5.56 -0.24
CA ILE A 70 -11.28 -5.96 -0.10
C ILE A 70 -11.38 -7.33 0.58
N GLY A 71 -10.55 -8.30 0.21
CA GLY A 71 -10.51 -9.62 0.81
C GLY A 71 -10.22 -9.58 2.31
N ILE A 72 -9.19 -8.84 2.72
CA ILE A 72 -8.84 -8.61 4.13
C ILE A 72 -10.01 -7.95 4.86
N GLY A 73 -10.58 -6.88 4.29
CA GLY A 73 -11.70 -6.17 4.89
C GLY A 73 -12.96 -7.03 5.02
N TRP A 74 -13.24 -7.89 4.07
CA TRP A 74 -14.39 -8.78 4.11
C TRP A 74 -14.22 -9.94 5.09
N LEU A 75 -13.06 -10.61 5.08
CA LEU A 75 -12.74 -11.67 6.02
C LEU A 75 -12.62 -11.13 7.46
N GLY A 76 -12.07 -9.93 7.62
CA GLY A 76 -11.87 -9.27 8.92
C GLY A 76 -13.16 -8.91 9.65
N ARG A 77 -14.30 -8.75 8.95
CA ARG A 77 -15.61 -8.44 9.54
C ARG A 77 -16.07 -9.43 10.62
N ARG A 78 -15.49 -10.63 10.65
CA ARG A 78 -15.78 -11.64 11.68
C ARG A 78 -14.97 -11.46 12.98
N GLY A 79 -14.33 -10.30 13.18
CA GLY A 79 -13.60 -9.95 14.41
C GLY A 79 -12.19 -10.56 14.53
N ARG A 80 -11.66 -11.20 13.49
CA ARG A 80 -10.33 -11.84 13.48
C ARG A 80 -9.45 -11.22 12.38
N HIS A 81 -9.25 -9.90 12.46
CA HIS A 81 -8.51 -9.13 11.44
C HIS A 81 -7.11 -9.65 11.18
N ASP A 82 -6.34 -9.97 12.24
CA ASP A 82 -4.97 -10.43 12.09
C ASP A 82 -4.90 -11.80 11.40
N VAL A 83 -5.84 -12.70 11.73
CA VAL A 83 -5.93 -14.02 11.09
C VAL A 83 -6.33 -13.88 9.62
N ALA A 84 -7.30 -13.01 9.32
CA ALA A 84 -7.73 -12.75 7.94
C ALA A 84 -6.57 -12.17 7.11
N THR A 85 -5.81 -11.24 7.68
CA THR A 85 -4.66 -10.62 7.03
C THR A 85 -3.54 -11.65 6.81
N ALA A 86 -3.26 -12.51 7.78
CA ALA A 86 -2.25 -13.57 7.67
C ALA A 86 -2.63 -14.59 6.58
N LEU A 87 -3.90 -15.00 6.52
CA LEU A 87 -4.38 -15.91 5.48
C LEU A 87 -4.32 -15.27 4.08
N ALA A 88 -4.72 -13.99 3.98
CA ALA A 88 -4.62 -13.25 2.73
C ALA A 88 -3.16 -13.13 2.27
N LEU A 89 -2.23 -12.80 3.19
CA LEU A 89 -0.80 -12.75 2.91
C LEU A 89 -0.27 -14.09 2.38
N ALA A 90 -0.54 -15.19 3.10
CA ALA A 90 -0.08 -16.52 2.71
C ALA A 90 -0.64 -16.93 1.34
N PHE A 91 -1.93 -16.68 1.11
CA PHE A 91 -2.59 -16.98 -0.17
C PHE A 91 -2.01 -16.16 -1.33
N MET A 92 -1.78 -14.87 -1.12
CA MET A 92 -1.24 -14.00 -2.16
C MET A 92 0.22 -14.31 -2.47
N LEU A 93 1.05 -14.61 -1.46
CA LEU A 93 2.42 -15.06 -1.69
C LEU A 93 2.46 -16.39 -2.45
N ALA A 94 1.58 -17.33 -2.11
CA ALA A 94 1.47 -18.60 -2.83
C ALA A 94 1.06 -18.40 -4.30
N LEU A 95 0.09 -17.49 -4.56
CA LEU A 95 -0.29 -17.12 -5.93
C LEU A 95 0.86 -16.45 -6.68
N GLY A 96 1.59 -15.53 -6.05
CA GLY A 96 2.75 -14.88 -6.65
C GLY A 96 3.83 -15.88 -7.03
N ALA A 97 4.14 -16.82 -6.13
CA ALA A 97 5.10 -17.90 -6.40
C ALA A 97 4.62 -18.83 -7.51
N LEU A 98 3.32 -19.14 -7.57
CA LEU A 98 2.73 -19.93 -8.62
C LEU A 98 2.87 -19.22 -9.99
N PHE A 99 2.47 -17.96 -10.09
CA PHE A 99 2.58 -17.19 -11.32
C PHE A 99 4.03 -17.08 -11.80
N LEU A 100 4.96 -16.84 -10.87
CA LEU A 100 6.38 -16.78 -11.17
C LEU A 100 6.92 -18.11 -11.70
N SER A 101 6.48 -19.24 -11.11
CA SER A 101 6.90 -20.57 -11.58
C SER A 101 6.37 -20.91 -12.98
N MET A 102 5.26 -20.30 -13.38
CA MET A 102 4.65 -20.51 -14.71
C MET A 102 5.27 -19.63 -15.79
N THR A 103 5.94 -18.52 -15.41
CA THR A 103 6.55 -17.59 -16.37
C THR A 103 7.77 -18.19 -17.07
N GLY A 104 8.41 -19.23 -16.51
CA GLY A 104 9.48 -20.02 -17.15
C GLY A 104 10.79 -19.28 -17.43
N GLU A 105 10.78 -17.98 -17.39
CA GLU A 105 11.94 -17.10 -17.56
C GLU A 105 12.14 -16.25 -16.30
N TYR A 106 13.41 -16.04 -15.95
CA TYR A 106 13.77 -15.08 -14.90
C TYR A 106 13.40 -13.67 -15.39
N ALA A 107 12.34 -13.09 -14.83
CA ALA A 107 11.91 -11.75 -15.20
C ALA A 107 12.59 -10.70 -14.30
N PRO A 108 13.61 -9.97 -14.79
CA PRO A 108 14.29 -8.92 -14.00
C PRO A 108 13.33 -7.86 -13.44
N GLU A 109 12.22 -7.64 -14.14
CA GLU A 109 11.14 -6.74 -13.72
C GLU A 109 10.51 -7.15 -12.39
N ILE A 110 10.47 -8.45 -12.07
CA ILE A 110 9.89 -8.95 -10.82
C ILE A 110 10.84 -8.68 -9.66
N ASP A 111 12.15 -8.80 -9.87
CA ASP A 111 13.13 -8.44 -8.83
C ASP A 111 13.12 -6.95 -8.55
N SER A 112 12.95 -6.11 -9.57
CA SER A 112 12.82 -4.66 -9.39
C SER A 112 11.60 -4.29 -8.54
N LEU A 113 10.51 -5.07 -8.59
CA LEU A 113 9.33 -4.85 -7.75
C LEU A 113 9.53 -5.26 -6.29
N LEU A 114 10.44 -6.18 -5.98
CA LEU A 114 10.77 -6.54 -4.60
C LEU A 114 11.68 -5.50 -3.94
N PHE A 115 12.70 -5.03 -4.68
CA PHE A 115 13.73 -4.13 -4.18
C PHE A 115 13.51 -2.66 -4.55
N GLY A 116 12.66 -2.40 -5.54
CA GLY A 116 12.39 -1.08 -6.08
C GLY A 116 13.42 -0.64 -7.10
N GLU A 117 13.03 0.27 -7.98
CA GLU A 117 13.90 0.87 -9.00
C GLU A 117 13.75 2.39 -9.02
N VAL A 118 14.18 3.03 -7.93
CA VAL A 118 14.05 4.49 -7.76
C VAL A 118 14.73 5.27 -8.91
N LEU A 119 15.82 4.73 -9.46
CA LEU A 119 16.60 5.39 -10.51
C LEU A 119 16.06 5.15 -11.93
N GLY A 120 15.21 4.14 -12.12
CA GLY A 120 14.65 3.76 -13.43
C GLY A 120 13.39 4.49 -13.85
N ILE A 121 12.90 5.47 -13.06
CA ILE A 121 11.61 6.12 -13.30
C ILE A 121 11.66 6.99 -14.57
N SER A 122 10.93 6.54 -15.57
CA SER A 122 10.77 7.25 -16.84
C SER A 122 9.80 8.43 -16.72
N THR A 123 9.91 9.41 -17.60
CA THR A 123 8.98 10.54 -17.67
C THR A 123 7.55 10.10 -17.97
N THR A 124 7.36 8.96 -18.63
CA THR A 124 6.04 8.36 -18.92
C THR A 124 5.36 7.79 -17.68
N GLU A 125 6.13 7.37 -16.68
CA GLU A 125 5.62 6.82 -15.40
C GLU A 125 5.35 7.91 -14.36
N LEU A 126 5.89 9.11 -14.57
CA LEU A 126 5.71 10.23 -13.65
C LEU A 126 4.23 10.64 -13.54
N LEU A 127 3.53 10.74 -14.68
CA LEU A 127 2.13 11.17 -14.69
C LEU A 127 1.18 10.19 -13.99
N PRO A 128 1.21 8.87 -14.27
CA PRO A 128 0.43 7.89 -13.52
C PRO A 128 0.73 7.90 -12.02
N THR A 129 2.00 8.01 -11.65
CA THR A 129 2.44 8.07 -10.23
C THR A 129 1.87 9.29 -9.52
N LEU A 130 1.95 10.47 -10.16
CA LEU A 130 1.36 11.72 -9.63
C LEU A 130 -0.16 11.62 -9.49
N ALA A 131 -0.84 11.02 -10.47
CA ALA A 131 -2.29 10.84 -10.42
C ALA A 131 -2.70 9.91 -9.27
N LEU A 132 -2.00 8.79 -9.08
CA LEU A 132 -2.22 7.88 -7.94
C LEU A 132 -1.91 8.56 -6.61
N ALA A 133 -0.84 9.35 -6.53
CA ALA A 133 -0.49 10.14 -5.37
C ALA A 133 -1.60 11.13 -4.99
N ALA A 134 -2.10 11.89 -5.97
CA ALA A 134 -3.18 12.83 -5.76
C ALA A 134 -4.47 12.11 -5.31
N ALA A 135 -4.80 10.97 -5.93
CA ALA A 135 -5.94 10.15 -5.53
C ALA A 135 -5.80 9.64 -4.09
N CYS A 136 -4.60 9.21 -3.69
CA CYS A 136 -4.32 8.73 -2.34
C CYS A 136 -4.48 9.88 -1.31
N VAL A 137 -3.91 11.05 -1.57
CA VAL A 137 -4.05 12.23 -0.69
C VAL A 137 -5.50 12.67 -0.58
N MET A 138 -6.24 12.72 -1.69
CA MET A 138 -7.67 13.03 -1.69
C MET A 138 -8.47 12.01 -0.88
N ALA A 139 -8.21 10.71 -1.05
CA ALA A 139 -8.88 9.67 -0.30
C ALA A 139 -8.60 9.80 1.21
N ILE A 140 -7.35 10.07 1.60
CA ILE A 140 -6.99 10.34 3.01
C ILE A 140 -7.70 11.60 3.51
N ALA A 141 -7.72 12.67 2.76
CA ALA A 141 -8.36 13.93 3.16
C ALA A 141 -9.87 13.75 3.42
N VAL A 142 -10.55 13.01 2.54
CA VAL A 142 -11.98 12.69 2.69
C VAL A 142 -12.23 11.77 3.90
N LEU A 143 -11.38 10.76 4.07
CA LEU A 143 -11.52 9.78 5.15
C LEU A 143 -10.88 10.25 6.47
N TYR A 144 -10.16 11.37 6.50
CA TYR A 144 -9.36 11.80 7.67
C TYR A 144 -10.18 11.84 8.95
N ARG A 145 -11.32 12.57 8.94
CA ARG A 145 -12.17 12.73 10.13
C ARG A 145 -12.76 11.40 10.62
N PRO A 146 -13.42 10.58 9.77
CA PRO A 146 -13.96 9.31 10.21
C PRO A 146 -12.85 8.30 10.58
N LEU A 147 -11.70 8.32 9.92
CA LEU A 147 -10.55 7.49 10.28
C LEU A 147 -10.01 7.84 11.66
N MET A 148 -9.79 9.13 11.96
CA MET A 148 -9.32 9.57 13.27
C MET A 148 -10.30 9.15 14.37
N LEU A 149 -11.58 9.39 14.17
CA LEU A 149 -12.60 9.06 15.17
C LEU A 149 -12.69 7.54 15.39
N SER A 150 -12.72 6.75 14.32
CA SER A 150 -12.79 5.28 14.42
C SER A 150 -11.52 4.65 14.97
N SER A 151 -10.35 5.30 14.81
CA SER A 151 -9.07 4.79 15.28
C SER A 151 -8.83 5.01 16.76
N VAL A 152 -9.38 6.10 17.33
CA VAL A 152 -9.17 6.48 18.74
C VAL A 152 -10.35 6.04 19.61
N LEU A 153 -11.58 6.18 19.10
CA LEU A 153 -12.82 5.97 19.85
C LEU A 153 -13.83 5.22 18.97
N SER A 154 -13.58 3.95 18.70
CA SER A 154 -14.44 3.11 17.83
C SER A 154 -15.88 3.01 18.31
N GLU A 155 -16.12 2.94 19.63
CA GLU A 155 -17.47 2.89 20.23
C GLU A 155 -18.22 4.21 20.02
N VAL A 156 -17.54 5.35 20.17
CA VAL A 156 -18.13 6.67 19.93
C VAL A 156 -18.42 6.90 18.45
N ALA A 157 -17.57 6.38 17.57
CA ALA A 157 -17.79 6.43 16.12
C ALA A 157 -19.07 5.65 15.75
N ALA A 158 -19.23 4.45 16.29
CA ALA A 158 -20.44 3.63 16.09
C ALA A 158 -21.69 4.31 16.66
N ALA A 159 -21.62 4.90 17.86
CA ALA A 159 -22.72 5.64 18.47
C ALA A 159 -23.16 6.88 17.66
N ARG A 160 -22.24 7.47 16.88
CA ARG A 160 -22.52 8.57 15.93
C ARG A 160 -23.04 8.09 14.57
N GLY A 161 -23.32 6.81 14.41
CA GLY A 161 -23.82 6.23 13.16
C GLY A 161 -22.77 6.04 12.09
N ILE A 162 -21.47 6.12 12.43
CA ILE A 162 -20.39 5.84 11.49
C ILE A 162 -20.22 4.33 11.37
N ASP A 163 -20.36 3.82 10.15
CA ASP A 163 -20.10 2.41 9.85
C ASP A 163 -18.59 2.14 9.86
N VAL A 164 -18.09 1.69 11.00
CA VAL A 164 -16.66 1.42 11.23
C VAL A 164 -16.11 0.41 10.21
N ALA A 165 -16.94 -0.57 9.79
CA ALA A 165 -16.51 -1.57 8.81
C ALA A 165 -16.30 -0.96 7.42
N ARG A 166 -17.12 0.00 7.01
CA ARG A 166 -16.91 0.72 5.74
C ARG A 166 -15.69 1.61 5.79
N ILE A 167 -15.45 2.28 6.92
CA ILE A 167 -14.25 3.10 7.11
C ILE A 167 -12.99 2.24 7.06
N GLU A 168 -13.05 1.02 7.59
CA GLU A 168 -11.94 0.08 7.54
C GLU A 168 -11.64 -0.36 6.09
N VAL A 169 -12.65 -0.74 5.33
CA VAL A 169 -12.47 -1.07 3.90
C VAL A 169 -11.94 0.14 3.14
N GLY A 170 -12.45 1.34 3.41
CA GLY A 170 -11.94 2.58 2.84
C GLY A 170 -10.45 2.80 3.15
N PHE A 171 -10.03 2.55 4.38
CA PHE A 171 -8.62 2.64 4.77
C PHE A 171 -7.75 1.60 4.05
N LEU A 172 -8.22 0.35 3.96
CA LEU A 172 -7.52 -0.71 3.22
C LEU A 172 -7.35 -0.37 1.74
N LEU A 173 -8.35 0.27 1.12
CA LEU A 173 -8.25 0.77 -0.25
C LEU A 173 -7.23 1.91 -0.39
N VAL A 174 -7.13 2.79 0.61
CA VAL A 174 -6.07 3.82 0.64
C VAL A 174 -4.69 3.17 0.74
N VAL A 175 -4.52 2.14 1.56
CA VAL A 175 -3.27 1.35 1.64
C VAL A 175 -2.97 0.69 0.29
N ALA A 176 -3.98 0.14 -0.39
CA ALA A 176 -3.82 -0.45 -1.72
C ALA A 176 -3.37 0.57 -2.78
N LEU A 177 -3.97 1.78 -2.79
CA LEU A 177 -3.55 2.86 -3.69
C LEU A 177 -2.11 3.30 -3.42
N ALA A 178 -1.77 3.51 -2.14
CA ALA A 178 -0.41 3.85 -1.73
C ALA A 178 0.58 2.77 -2.18
N THR A 179 0.24 1.49 -1.98
CA THR A 179 1.06 0.35 -2.39
C THR A 179 1.28 0.32 -3.90
N THR A 180 0.22 0.47 -4.68
CA THR A 180 0.29 0.45 -6.16
C THR A 180 1.26 1.50 -6.70
N MET A 181 1.30 2.68 -6.07
CA MET A 181 2.20 3.75 -6.44
C MET A 181 3.64 3.52 -5.95
N THR A 182 3.80 3.00 -4.74
CA THR A 182 5.09 2.99 -4.05
C THR A 182 5.92 1.74 -4.35
N VAL A 183 5.29 0.58 -4.63
CA VAL A 183 5.99 -0.69 -4.87
C VAL A 183 6.96 -0.62 -6.06
N PRO A 184 6.60 -0.07 -7.23
CA PRO A 184 7.55 0.04 -8.34
C PRO A 184 8.78 0.90 -8.01
N VAL A 185 8.59 1.91 -7.16
CA VAL A 185 9.62 2.89 -6.80
C VAL A 185 10.57 2.37 -5.74
N VAL A 186 10.01 1.86 -4.63
CA VAL A 186 10.75 1.53 -3.39
C VAL A 186 10.85 0.03 -3.16
N GLY A 187 10.00 -0.74 -3.81
CA GLY A 187 9.91 -2.18 -3.64
C GLY A 187 8.99 -2.62 -2.50
N ALA A 188 8.44 -3.82 -2.65
CA ALA A 188 7.47 -4.38 -1.70
C ALA A 188 8.07 -4.64 -0.31
N LEU A 189 9.38 -4.91 -0.22
CA LEU A 189 10.05 -5.17 1.06
C LEU A 189 10.32 -3.89 1.84
N LEU A 190 10.75 -2.82 1.15
CA LEU A 190 11.15 -1.58 1.82
C LEU A 190 9.96 -0.70 2.19
N ILE A 191 8.86 -0.77 1.42
CA ILE A 191 7.66 0.04 1.70
C ILE A 191 7.05 -0.29 3.06
N PHE A 192 7.09 -1.55 3.49
CA PHE A 192 6.66 -1.96 4.83
C PHE A 192 7.42 -1.20 5.92
N SER A 193 8.75 -1.16 5.82
CA SER A 193 9.61 -0.44 6.77
C SER A 193 9.35 1.06 6.73
N LEU A 194 9.12 1.62 5.54
CA LEU A 194 8.86 3.05 5.35
C LEU A 194 7.48 3.48 5.90
N MET A 195 6.47 2.62 5.79
CA MET A 195 5.13 2.89 6.33
C MET A 195 5.05 2.74 7.84
N ILE A 196 5.92 1.96 8.47
CA ILE A 196 5.85 1.71 9.91
C ILE A 196 6.93 2.45 10.67
N GLY A 197 8.18 2.40 10.21
CA GLY A 197 9.33 2.92 10.94
C GLY A 197 9.20 4.40 11.33
N PRO A 198 9.10 5.33 10.36
CA PRO A 198 9.02 6.76 10.67
C PRO A 198 7.78 7.15 11.51
N PRO A 199 6.55 6.67 11.21
CA PRO A 199 5.39 6.98 12.04
C PRO A 199 5.46 6.38 13.45
N ALA A 200 5.99 5.17 13.61
CA ALA A 200 6.18 4.55 14.92
C ALA A 200 7.21 5.31 15.74
N ALA A 201 8.32 5.73 15.13
CA ALA A 201 9.30 6.59 15.77
C ALA A 201 8.69 7.94 16.19
N ALA A 202 7.96 8.60 15.30
CA ALA A 202 7.29 9.86 15.63
C ALA A 202 6.32 9.71 16.82
N ARG A 203 5.57 8.60 16.86
CA ARG A 203 4.65 8.30 17.98
C ARG A 203 5.37 8.08 19.30
N SER A 204 6.62 7.63 19.31
CA SER A 204 7.41 7.47 20.54
C SER A 204 7.84 8.80 21.14
N PHE A 205 7.94 9.87 20.32
CA PHE A 205 8.31 11.21 20.77
C PHE A 205 7.12 12.11 21.14
N THR A 206 5.91 11.78 20.70
CA THR A 206 4.73 12.59 20.99
C THR A 206 3.51 11.72 21.31
N SER A 207 2.81 12.09 22.37
CA SER A 207 1.53 11.45 22.74
C SER A 207 0.31 12.14 22.11
N ARG A 208 0.53 13.24 21.38
CA ARG A 208 -0.55 13.98 20.73
C ARG A 208 -0.61 13.60 19.26
N PRO A 209 -1.77 13.15 18.76
CA PRO A 209 -2.00 13.12 17.32
C PRO A 209 -1.98 14.56 16.82
N ALA A 210 -1.16 14.82 15.81
CA ALA A 210 -1.05 16.15 15.22
C ALA A 210 -2.32 16.55 14.49
#